data_9ef99a64d8be8600ec47a22553d829c0
#
_entry.id   9ef99a64d8be8600ec47a22553d829c0
#
_cell.length_a   1.000
_cell.length_b   1.000
_cell.length_c   1.000
_cell.angle_alpha   90.00
_cell.angle_beta   90.00
_cell.angle_gamma   90.00
#
_symmetry.space_group_name_H-M   'P 1'
#
loop_
_entity.id
_entity.type
_entity.pdbx_description
1 polymer ?
#
loop_
_entity_poly.entity_id
_entity_poly.type
_entity_poly.pdbx_seq_one_letter_code
_entity_poly.pdbx_strand_id
1 'polypeptide(L)'
;MKKIFYLVAAMSIALFVSCNKEGDKTGDDTEATKVTVAVEDLVLHLPFEDGSVAVGEGVTFDKKVGAGEFAADGFIGKCYTNPSETNSVEAYLKYTLAATNFVKDLGSFTFSAWVNKPENDKGAVVSINGGGTDWPRLIFHFDNVNTETGAQDFNARIDVTVGEENPALWPNLGDLAFSTTNKWMQVVRTYDAETSIMKIYVDGVQVGADIPFTFGTDADGNALPLGAMNIATETMDALFIGAWSSWVGPAEGDLAGGDWQSTYFRGSIDELRFYKRALTDEEVAQLNREERLINLE
;
A
#
# COMPACT_ATOMS: atom_id res chain seq x y z
N MET A 1 44.87 31.95 9.34
CA MET A 1 44.80 30.47 9.22
C MET A 1 43.65 29.97 10.09
N LYS A 2 42.47 29.75 9.52
CA LYS A 2 41.32 29.18 10.22
C LYS A 2 41.14 27.72 9.75
N LYS A 3 41.29 26.79 10.67
CA LYS A 3 41.08 25.36 10.42
C LYS A 3 39.60 25.08 10.50
N ILE A 4 39.03 24.58 9.39
CA ILE A 4 37.67 24.09 9.32
C ILE A 4 37.71 22.60 9.69
N PHE A 5 37.02 22.23 10.76
CA PHE A 5 36.77 20.81 11.12
C PHE A 5 35.52 20.33 10.41
N TYR A 6 35.67 19.34 9.56
CA TYR A 6 34.53 18.56 9.06
C TYR A 6 34.19 17.48 10.07
N LEU A 7 32.97 17.53 10.58
CA LEU A 7 32.41 16.47 11.42
C LEU A 7 31.79 15.44 10.47
N VAL A 8 32.42 14.30 10.33
CA VAL A 8 31.84 13.14 9.62
C VAL A 8 31.02 12.35 10.64
N ALA A 9 29.72 12.38 10.48
CA ALA A 9 28.83 11.50 11.24
C ALA A 9 28.92 10.09 10.65
N ALA A 10 29.54 9.19 11.38
CA ALA A 10 29.59 7.77 11.05
C ALA A 10 28.28 7.13 11.53
N MET A 11 27.44 6.74 10.59
CA MET A 11 26.28 5.88 10.85
C MET A 11 26.78 4.46 11.11
N SER A 12 26.66 4.01 12.35
CA SER A 12 27.04 2.66 12.76
C SER A 12 25.94 1.68 12.36
N ILE A 13 26.16 0.95 11.28
CA ILE A 13 25.37 -0.23 10.95
C ILE A 13 25.81 -1.35 11.89
N ALA A 14 24.95 -1.74 12.82
CA ALA A 14 25.18 -2.90 13.67
C ALA A 14 24.93 -4.19 12.86
N LEU A 15 26.03 -4.79 12.39
CA LEU A 15 26.02 -6.14 11.85
C LEU A 15 25.96 -7.13 13.01
N PHE A 16 24.82 -7.77 13.21
CA PHE A 16 24.74 -8.96 14.05
C PHE A 16 25.29 -10.16 13.26
N VAL A 17 26.51 -10.56 13.60
CA VAL A 17 27.06 -11.84 13.17
C VAL A 17 26.60 -12.89 14.15
N SER A 18 25.72 -13.77 13.72
CA SER A 18 25.36 -15.00 14.45
C SER A 18 26.30 -16.14 14.05
N CYS A 19 26.90 -16.80 15.03
CA CYS A 19 27.83 -17.91 14.83
C CYS A 19 27.13 -19.17 14.34
N ASN A 20 27.62 -19.71 13.23
CA ASN A 20 27.29 -21.02 12.68
C ASN A 20 27.62 -22.16 13.64
N LYS A 21 26.67 -23.11 13.77
CA LYS A 21 26.97 -24.52 14.04
C LYS A 21 26.72 -25.29 12.75
N GLU A 22 27.77 -25.86 12.21
CA GLU A 22 27.72 -26.79 11.08
C GLU A 22 26.88 -28.03 11.41
N GLY A 23 25.91 -28.31 10.56
CA GLY A 23 25.17 -29.55 10.46
C GLY A 23 24.64 -29.68 9.06
N ASP A 24 25.31 -30.51 8.26
CA ASP A 24 25.01 -30.87 6.87
C ASP A 24 23.56 -31.36 6.74
N LYS A 25 22.71 -30.59 6.02
CA LYS A 25 21.46 -31.07 5.43
C LYS A 25 21.33 -30.45 4.03
N THR A 26 21.52 -31.30 3.04
CA THR A 26 21.15 -31.04 1.63
C THR A 26 19.62 -30.92 1.51
N GLY A 27 19.12 -29.72 1.42
CA GLY A 27 17.75 -29.35 1.19
C GLY A 27 17.67 -27.84 1.30
N ASP A 28 17.38 -27.16 0.19
CA ASP A 28 17.31 -25.71 0.09
C ASP A 28 15.98 -25.17 0.70
N ASP A 29 15.76 -25.46 1.99
CA ASP A 29 14.73 -24.87 2.83
C ASP A 29 15.43 -23.90 3.78
N THR A 30 15.92 -22.78 3.25
CA THR A 30 16.33 -21.64 4.08
C THR A 30 15.06 -21.01 4.65
N GLU A 31 14.82 -21.22 5.94
CA GLU A 31 13.84 -20.46 6.70
C GLU A 31 14.09 -18.98 6.47
N ALA A 32 13.14 -18.29 5.83
CA ALA A 32 13.24 -16.85 5.60
C ALA A 32 12.89 -16.14 6.91
N THR A 33 13.91 -15.63 7.61
CA THR A 33 13.73 -14.86 8.85
C THR A 33 13.41 -13.38 8.58
N LYS A 34 13.41 -12.97 7.32
CA LYS A 34 13.13 -11.59 6.88
C LYS A 34 12.84 -11.53 5.40
N VAL A 35 12.12 -10.48 4.99
CA VAL A 35 11.94 -10.12 3.57
C VAL A 35 13.26 -9.58 3.00
N THR A 36 13.66 -10.11 1.85
CA THR A 36 14.89 -9.70 1.12
C THR A 36 14.60 -9.02 -0.21
N VAL A 37 13.36 -9.11 -0.70
CA VAL A 37 12.94 -8.55 -1.99
C VAL A 37 13.05 -7.04 -1.98
N ALA A 38 13.86 -6.49 -2.90
CA ALA A 38 13.96 -5.07 -3.24
C ALA A 38 14.05 -4.13 -2.02
N VAL A 39 14.78 -4.51 -0.99
CA VAL A 39 14.91 -3.73 0.26
C VAL A 39 15.44 -2.32 0.05
N GLU A 40 16.26 -2.11 -0.98
CA GLU A 40 16.79 -0.79 -1.36
C GLU A 40 15.75 0.12 -2.03
N ASP A 41 14.66 -0.44 -2.51
CA ASP A 41 13.55 0.27 -3.15
C ASP A 41 12.32 0.41 -2.24
N LEU A 42 12.38 -0.19 -1.04
CA LEU A 42 11.33 -0.08 -0.04
C LEU A 42 11.31 1.34 0.54
N VAL A 43 10.22 2.07 0.33
CA VAL A 43 10.07 3.47 0.77
C VAL A 43 9.04 3.67 1.88
N LEU A 44 8.17 2.70 2.11
CA LEU A 44 7.28 2.64 3.26
C LEU A 44 7.04 1.18 3.67
N HIS A 45 7.12 0.91 4.98
CA HIS A 45 6.70 -0.35 5.59
C HIS A 45 5.92 -0.06 6.89
N LEU A 46 4.72 -0.58 6.97
CA LEU A 46 3.85 -0.57 8.14
C LEU A 46 3.61 -2.02 8.57
N PRO A 47 4.45 -2.57 9.46
CA PRO A 47 4.32 -3.95 9.93
C PRO A 47 3.29 -4.09 11.05
N PHE A 48 2.81 -2.98 11.63
CA PHE A 48 1.85 -2.90 12.75
C PHE A 48 2.28 -3.59 14.06
N GLU A 49 3.49 -4.13 14.17
CA GLU A 49 4.01 -4.86 15.34
C GLU A 49 4.00 -4.01 16.61
N ASP A 50 4.48 -2.77 16.51
CA ASP A 50 4.54 -1.82 17.62
C ASP A 50 3.36 -0.84 17.63
N GLY A 51 2.34 -1.15 16.82
CA GLY A 51 1.12 -0.39 16.75
C GLY A 51 1.22 0.92 15.96
N SER A 52 2.32 1.64 16.01
CA SER A 52 2.43 2.97 15.45
C SER A 52 3.69 3.21 14.61
N VAL A 53 4.63 2.28 14.62
CA VAL A 53 5.91 2.48 13.94
C VAL A 53 5.74 2.29 12.44
N ALA A 54 6.18 3.29 11.69
CA ALA A 54 6.33 3.22 10.24
C ALA A 54 7.82 3.29 9.90
N VAL A 55 8.25 2.48 8.96
CA VAL A 55 9.53 2.66 8.29
C VAL A 55 9.26 3.36 6.97
N GLY A 56 9.60 4.66 6.87
CA GLY A 56 9.36 5.45 5.66
C GLY A 56 9.77 6.90 5.85
N GLU A 57 10.32 7.49 4.79
CA GLU A 57 10.74 8.90 4.83
C GLU A 57 9.52 9.82 4.97
N GLY A 58 9.57 10.71 5.95
CA GLY A 58 8.57 11.74 6.15
C GLY A 58 7.20 11.22 6.62
N VAL A 59 7.13 10.00 7.16
CA VAL A 59 5.90 9.41 7.69
C VAL A 59 5.96 9.32 9.20
N THR A 60 4.97 9.89 9.89
CA THR A 60 4.89 9.87 11.35
C THR A 60 3.48 9.50 11.79
N PHE A 61 3.36 8.54 12.70
CA PHE A 61 2.06 8.18 13.28
C PHE A 61 1.47 9.39 14.01
N ASP A 62 0.22 9.72 13.68
CA ASP A 62 -0.53 10.79 14.34
C ASP A 62 -1.50 10.20 15.38
N LYS A 63 -2.44 9.36 14.94
CA LYS A 63 -3.46 8.82 15.83
C LYS A 63 -4.15 7.56 15.28
N LYS A 64 -4.79 6.87 16.20
CA LYS A 64 -5.78 5.83 15.95
C LYS A 64 -7.17 6.37 16.31
N VAL A 65 -8.14 6.19 15.43
CA VAL A 65 -9.50 6.71 15.60
C VAL A 65 -10.52 5.57 15.59
N GLY A 66 -11.55 5.73 16.41
CA GLY A 66 -12.70 4.83 16.44
C GLY A 66 -12.40 3.44 16.97
N ALA A 67 -13.09 2.44 16.42
CA ALA A 67 -13.09 1.05 16.89
C ALA A 67 -11.84 0.26 16.49
N GLY A 68 -10.97 0.80 15.63
CA GLY A 68 -9.76 0.10 15.20
C GLY A 68 -8.81 -0.22 16.35
N GLU A 69 -8.12 -1.34 16.27
CA GLU A 69 -7.16 -1.81 17.28
C GLU A 69 -5.95 -2.49 16.62
N PHE A 70 -4.90 -2.73 17.44
CA PHE A 70 -3.77 -3.57 17.05
C PHE A 70 -3.95 -4.94 17.70
N ALA A 71 -4.24 -5.94 16.87
CA ALA A 71 -4.54 -7.30 17.31
C ALA A 71 -3.29 -8.19 17.17
N ALA A 72 -3.24 -9.28 17.97
CA ALA A 72 -2.10 -10.19 18.02
C ALA A 72 -2.18 -11.34 16.99
N ASP A 73 -3.22 -11.35 16.15
CA ASP A 73 -3.49 -12.38 15.14
C ASP A 73 -3.30 -11.86 13.71
N GLY A 74 -2.21 -11.10 13.53
CA GLY A 74 -1.75 -10.64 12.22
C GLY A 74 -1.38 -11.77 11.27
N PHE A 75 -1.10 -11.44 10.02
CA PHE A 75 -0.47 -12.39 9.12
C PHE A 75 0.95 -12.71 9.59
N ILE A 76 1.70 -11.68 9.99
CA ILE A 76 2.98 -11.79 10.69
C ILE A 76 2.81 -11.04 12.03
N GLY A 77 2.89 -11.75 13.16
CA GLY A 77 2.81 -11.13 14.50
C GLY A 77 1.51 -10.37 14.73
N LYS A 78 1.54 -9.02 14.74
CA LYS A 78 0.39 -8.16 14.95
C LYS A 78 -0.12 -7.53 13.66
N CYS A 79 -1.38 -7.07 13.69
CA CYS A 79 -1.99 -6.35 12.58
C CYS A 79 -2.80 -5.15 13.08
N TYR A 80 -3.14 -4.24 12.17
CA TYR A 80 -4.26 -3.32 12.38
C TYR A 80 -5.57 -4.04 12.05
N THR A 81 -6.58 -3.94 12.91
CA THR A 81 -7.90 -4.51 12.65
C THR A 81 -9.03 -3.56 13.02
N ASN A 82 -10.10 -3.59 12.25
CA ASN A 82 -11.41 -3.04 12.61
C ASN A 82 -12.36 -4.22 12.87
N PRO A 83 -12.63 -4.56 14.14
CA PRO A 83 -13.44 -5.71 14.52
C PRO A 83 -14.94 -5.46 14.45
N SER A 84 -15.37 -4.29 13.94
CA SER A 84 -16.78 -3.88 13.92
C SER A 84 -17.66 -4.83 13.10
N GLU A 85 -18.95 -4.92 13.44
CA GLU A 85 -19.90 -5.75 12.71
C GLU A 85 -20.26 -5.18 11.33
N THR A 86 -20.05 -3.87 11.12
CA THR A 86 -20.32 -3.19 9.86
C THR A 86 -19.18 -2.25 9.46
N ASN A 87 -19.04 -1.98 8.17
CA ASN A 87 -18.06 -1.03 7.65
C ASN A 87 -18.44 0.45 7.85
N SER A 88 -19.58 0.74 8.46
CA SER A 88 -20.00 2.11 8.81
C SER A 88 -19.49 2.59 10.16
N VAL A 89 -18.86 1.73 10.96
CA VAL A 89 -18.26 2.10 12.24
C VAL A 89 -16.89 2.71 11.99
N GLU A 90 -16.71 3.96 12.46
CA GLU A 90 -15.47 4.70 12.30
C GLU A 90 -14.29 3.93 12.89
N ALA A 91 -13.27 3.68 12.05
CA ALA A 91 -12.05 2.99 12.43
C ALA A 91 -10.94 3.24 11.40
N TYR A 92 -9.86 3.91 11.80
CA TYR A 92 -8.69 4.12 10.94
C TYR A 92 -7.44 4.52 11.72
N LEU A 93 -6.30 4.40 11.04
CA LEU A 93 -5.05 5.01 11.49
C LEU A 93 -4.75 6.22 10.60
N LYS A 94 -4.23 7.27 11.22
CA LYS A 94 -3.72 8.44 10.50
C LYS A 94 -2.22 8.60 10.75
N TYR A 95 -1.51 8.87 9.67
CA TYR A 95 -0.10 9.26 9.68
C TYR A 95 0.02 10.63 9.03
N THR A 96 0.85 11.49 9.61
CA THR A 96 1.23 12.77 9.01
C THR A 96 2.33 12.54 7.98
N LEU A 97 2.20 13.18 6.83
CA LEU A 97 3.21 13.22 5.78
C LEU A 97 3.95 14.56 5.85
N ALA A 98 5.26 14.53 6.00
CA ALA A 98 6.09 15.72 5.91
C ALA A 98 6.14 16.26 4.47
N ALA A 99 6.57 17.50 4.28
CA ALA A 99 6.74 18.09 2.95
C ALA A 99 7.66 17.28 2.04
N THR A 100 8.67 16.61 2.61
CA THR A 100 9.44 15.57 1.94
C THR A 100 8.98 14.22 2.46
N ASN A 101 8.45 13.39 1.60
CA ASN A 101 7.93 12.08 1.94
C ASN A 101 8.09 11.11 0.77
N PHE A 102 7.86 9.82 1.01
CA PHE A 102 8.07 8.74 0.06
C PHE A 102 7.23 8.84 -1.24
N VAL A 103 6.10 9.55 -1.21
CA VAL A 103 5.19 9.63 -2.38
C VAL A 103 5.86 10.32 -3.57
N LYS A 104 6.86 11.17 -3.32
CA LYS A 104 7.61 11.86 -4.39
C LYS A 104 8.39 10.91 -5.30
N ASP A 105 8.70 9.72 -4.81
CA ASP A 105 9.49 8.71 -5.52
C ASP A 105 8.62 7.67 -6.25
N LEU A 106 7.28 7.82 -6.21
CA LEU A 106 6.34 6.86 -6.78
C LEU A 106 6.04 7.11 -8.28
N GLY A 107 7.02 7.46 -9.10
CA GLY A 107 6.86 7.54 -10.56
C GLY A 107 6.53 6.17 -11.18
N SER A 108 7.30 5.15 -10.82
CA SER A 108 6.91 3.74 -10.80
C SER A 108 6.69 3.32 -9.36
N PHE A 109 5.90 2.30 -9.09
CA PHE A 109 5.73 1.83 -7.73
C PHE A 109 5.24 0.39 -7.63
N THR A 110 5.39 -0.18 -6.43
CA THR A 110 4.64 -1.36 -6.00
C THR A 110 4.00 -1.06 -4.65
N PHE A 111 2.72 -1.37 -4.55
CA PHE A 111 1.96 -1.46 -3.31
C PHE A 111 1.73 -2.92 -2.97
N SER A 112 1.91 -3.30 -1.71
CA SER A 112 1.61 -4.63 -1.18
C SER A 112 0.97 -4.52 0.20
N ALA A 113 -0.01 -5.36 0.48
CA ALA A 113 -0.57 -5.53 1.83
C ALA A 113 -1.19 -6.92 1.97
N TRP A 114 -1.17 -7.46 3.19
CA TRP A 114 -2.00 -8.58 3.58
C TRP A 114 -3.32 -8.06 4.13
N VAL A 115 -4.41 -8.71 3.73
CA VAL A 115 -5.77 -8.35 4.18
C VAL A 115 -6.55 -9.60 4.56
N ASN A 116 -7.40 -9.45 5.58
CA ASN A 116 -8.36 -10.48 5.98
C ASN A 116 -9.68 -9.79 6.34
N LYS A 117 -10.73 -10.11 5.64
CA LYS A 117 -12.04 -9.49 5.83
C LYS A 117 -13.06 -10.53 6.29
N PRO A 118 -13.95 -10.21 7.24
CA PRO A 118 -15.03 -11.13 7.66
C PRO A 118 -16.09 -11.29 6.57
N GLU A 119 -16.26 -10.28 5.72
CA GLU A 119 -17.19 -10.27 4.59
C GLU A 119 -16.60 -9.51 3.40
N ASN A 120 -17.12 -9.78 2.21
CA ASN A 120 -16.84 -8.99 1.02
C ASN A 120 -17.69 -7.72 1.05
N ASP A 121 -17.17 -6.66 1.64
CA ASP A 121 -17.79 -5.33 1.71
C ASP A 121 -16.80 -4.25 1.26
N LYS A 122 -17.31 -3.03 1.03
CA LYS A 122 -16.49 -1.89 0.63
C LYS A 122 -15.58 -1.44 1.75
N GLY A 123 -14.39 -0.94 1.39
CA GLY A 123 -13.47 -0.35 2.37
C GLY A 123 -12.10 -0.04 1.77
N ALA A 124 -11.53 1.08 2.19
CA ALA A 124 -10.19 1.48 1.76
C ALA A 124 -9.13 0.79 2.60
N VAL A 125 -8.13 0.18 1.95
CA VAL A 125 -6.95 -0.35 2.62
C VAL A 125 -6.02 0.80 3.02
N VAL A 126 -5.73 1.67 2.06
CA VAL A 126 -4.88 2.86 2.24
C VAL A 126 -5.37 3.99 1.37
N SER A 127 -5.29 5.21 1.88
CA SER A 127 -5.48 6.41 1.07
C SER A 127 -4.51 7.54 1.47
N ILE A 128 -4.17 8.39 0.50
CA ILE A 128 -3.36 9.57 0.70
C ILE A 128 -4.20 10.77 0.28
N ASN A 129 -4.30 11.78 1.15
CA ASN A 129 -5.14 12.94 0.87
C ASN A 129 -4.58 13.80 -0.25
N GLY A 130 -5.47 14.57 -0.88
CA GLY A 130 -5.15 15.47 -1.98
C GLY A 130 -4.97 16.93 -1.62
N GLY A 131 -5.02 17.24 -0.33
CA GLY A 131 -4.87 18.61 0.14
C GLY A 131 -5.93 19.58 -0.42
N GLY A 132 -7.16 19.48 0.07
CA GLY A 132 -8.26 20.41 -0.29
C GLY A 132 -9.10 19.98 -1.49
N THR A 133 -8.98 18.76 -1.95
CA THR A 133 -9.92 18.14 -2.90
C THR A 133 -10.81 17.12 -2.18
N ASP A 134 -12.03 16.93 -2.69
CA ASP A 134 -12.97 15.93 -2.15
C ASP A 134 -12.52 14.48 -2.38
N TRP A 135 -11.41 14.27 -3.07
CA TRP A 135 -10.91 12.97 -3.45
C TRP A 135 -9.45 12.75 -3.01
N PRO A 136 -9.09 11.53 -2.58
CA PRO A 136 -7.69 11.19 -2.31
C PRO A 136 -6.85 11.25 -3.59
N ARG A 137 -5.59 11.61 -3.45
CA ARG A 137 -4.63 11.54 -4.56
C ARG A 137 -4.28 10.10 -4.93
N LEU A 138 -4.27 9.22 -3.96
CA LEU A 138 -4.12 7.79 -4.15
C LEU A 138 -5.01 7.06 -3.17
N ILE A 139 -5.70 6.04 -3.66
CA ILE A 139 -6.42 5.09 -2.83
C ILE A 139 -6.38 3.69 -3.43
N PHE A 140 -6.15 2.69 -2.57
CA PHE A 140 -6.41 1.29 -2.86
C PHE A 140 -7.54 0.80 -1.97
N HIS A 141 -8.57 0.23 -2.58
CA HIS A 141 -9.80 -0.09 -1.88
C HIS A 141 -10.51 -1.32 -2.46
N PHE A 142 -11.29 -1.96 -1.63
CA PHE A 142 -12.28 -2.94 -2.06
C PHE A 142 -13.58 -2.23 -2.40
N ASP A 143 -14.19 -2.60 -3.53
CA ASP A 143 -15.40 -2.00 -4.04
C ASP A 143 -16.54 -3.03 -4.13
N ASN A 144 -17.16 -3.11 -5.28
CA ASN A 144 -18.35 -3.90 -5.48
C ASN A 144 -18.10 -5.39 -5.28
N VAL A 145 -19.15 -6.07 -4.84
CA VAL A 145 -19.21 -7.52 -4.79
C VAL A 145 -20.11 -7.96 -5.93
N ASN A 146 -19.59 -8.81 -6.80
CA ASN A 146 -20.42 -9.52 -7.76
C ASN A 146 -21.33 -10.49 -7.00
N THR A 147 -22.64 -10.23 -6.99
CA THR A 147 -23.59 -11.00 -6.19
C THR A 147 -23.80 -12.43 -6.70
N GLU A 148 -23.44 -12.72 -7.95
CA GLU A 148 -23.55 -14.05 -8.55
C GLU A 148 -22.35 -14.94 -8.22
N THR A 149 -21.15 -14.36 -8.24
CA THR A 149 -19.89 -15.11 -8.06
C THR A 149 -19.29 -14.97 -6.67
N GLY A 150 -19.70 -13.95 -5.90
CA GLY A 150 -19.06 -13.56 -4.65
C GLY A 150 -17.67 -12.93 -4.84
N ALA A 151 -17.27 -12.66 -6.09
CA ALA A 151 -16.01 -11.96 -6.38
C ALA A 151 -16.08 -10.52 -5.93
N GLN A 152 -14.96 -9.98 -5.49
CA GLN A 152 -14.84 -8.60 -5.07
C GLN A 152 -13.75 -7.89 -5.86
N ASP A 153 -14.03 -6.65 -6.26
CA ASP A 153 -13.06 -5.79 -6.94
C ASP A 153 -12.08 -5.19 -5.95
N PHE A 154 -10.79 -5.33 -6.25
CA PHE A 154 -9.74 -4.56 -5.60
C PHE A 154 -9.32 -3.42 -6.52
N ASN A 155 -9.87 -2.26 -6.29
CA ASN A 155 -9.77 -1.09 -7.13
C ASN A 155 -8.73 -0.09 -6.64
N ALA A 156 -8.39 0.85 -7.49
CA ALA A 156 -7.66 2.03 -7.13
C ALA A 156 -8.25 3.27 -7.79
N ARG A 157 -8.01 4.42 -7.19
CA ARG A 157 -8.08 5.70 -7.87
C ARG A 157 -6.75 6.41 -7.61
N ILE A 158 -6.19 6.98 -8.67
CA ILE A 158 -4.92 7.69 -8.62
C ILE A 158 -5.09 8.99 -9.40
N ASP A 159 -4.97 10.12 -8.72
CA ASP A 159 -4.95 11.44 -9.34
C ASP A 159 -3.49 11.79 -9.63
N VAL A 160 -3.17 12.01 -10.89
CA VAL A 160 -1.82 12.36 -11.33
C VAL A 160 -1.79 13.79 -11.86
N THR A 161 -0.61 14.40 -11.91
CA THR A 161 -0.39 15.67 -12.55
C THR A 161 0.36 15.45 -13.86
N VAL A 162 -0.24 15.87 -14.98
CA VAL A 162 0.36 15.80 -16.32
C VAL A 162 0.32 17.19 -16.93
N GLY A 163 1.46 17.89 -16.94
CA GLY A 163 1.51 19.30 -17.33
C GLY A 163 0.69 20.16 -16.38
N GLU A 164 -0.34 20.85 -16.91
CA GLU A 164 -1.29 21.67 -16.13
C GLU A 164 -2.57 20.92 -15.76
N GLU A 165 -2.72 19.66 -16.18
CA GLU A 165 -3.91 18.83 -15.96
C GLU A 165 -3.73 17.88 -14.77
N ASN A 166 -4.83 17.50 -14.16
CA ASN A 166 -4.88 16.57 -13.04
C ASN A 166 -5.92 15.47 -13.30
N PRO A 167 -5.65 14.55 -14.25
CA PRO A 167 -6.58 13.48 -14.54
C PRO A 167 -6.67 12.48 -13.39
N ALA A 168 -7.89 11.98 -13.15
CA ALA A 168 -8.14 10.87 -12.26
C ALA A 168 -8.08 9.55 -13.05
N LEU A 169 -7.23 8.65 -12.62
CA LEU A 169 -7.09 7.31 -13.21
C LEU A 169 -7.87 6.31 -12.37
N TRP A 170 -8.66 5.47 -13.03
CA TRP A 170 -9.47 4.43 -12.40
C TRP A 170 -9.07 3.06 -12.96
N PRO A 171 -8.00 2.45 -12.46
CA PRO A 171 -7.59 1.12 -12.90
C PRO A 171 -8.48 0.02 -12.31
N ASN A 172 -9.68 -0.10 -12.84
CA ASN A 172 -10.60 -1.14 -12.46
C ASN A 172 -10.34 -2.39 -13.29
N LEU A 173 -10.22 -3.52 -12.63
CA LEU A 173 -10.01 -4.80 -13.31
C LEU A 173 -11.30 -5.49 -13.73
N GLY A 174 -12.45 -4.96 -13.37
CA GLY A 174 -13.67 -5.73 -13.50
C GLY A 174 -13.61 -7.02 -12.66
N ASP A 175 -14.58 -7.87 -12.76
CA ASP A 175 -14.83 -9.07 -11.94
C ASP A 175 -13.57 -9.92 -11.66
N LEU A 176 -12.77 -9.53 -10.69
CA LEU A 176 -11.73 -10.40 -10.15
C LEU A 176 -12.40 -11.51 -9.37
N ALA A 177 -12.15 -12.73 -9.79
CA ALA A 177 -12.75 -13.92 -9.19
C ALA A 177 -12.05 -14.33 -7.88
N PHE A 178 -11.88 -13.41 -6.91
CA PHE A 178 -11.32 -13.76 -5.62
C PHE A 178 -12.14 -13.20 -4.47
N SER A 179 -12.02 -13.81 -3.29
CA SER A 179 -12.68 -13.40 -2.06
C SER A 179 -11.66 -13.40 -0.93
N THR A 180 -11.68 -12.33 -0.14
CA THR A 180 -10.84 -12.17 1.05
C THR A 180 -11.50 -12.70 2.32
N THR A 181 -12.70 -13.26 2.22
CA THR A 181 -13.54 -13.60 3.37
C THR A 181 -12.90 -14.64 4.28
N ASN A 182 -12.65 -14.25 5.52
CA ASN A 182 -12.11 -15.09 6.62
C ASN A 182 -10.80 -15.80 6.27
N LYS A 183 -9.96 -15.19 5.45
CA LYS A 183 -8.61 -15.69 5.15
C LYS A 183 -7.67 -14.53 4.86
N TRP A 184 -6.43 -14.69 5.27
CA TRP A 184 -5.36 -13.79 4.87
C TRP A 184 -5.05 -13.94 3.40
N MET A 185 -4.94 -12.83 2.70
CA MET A 185 -4.64 -12.76 1.28
C MET A 185 -3.71 -11.57 1.03
N GLN A 186 -2.62 -11.81 0.32
CA GLN A 186 -1.78 -10.72 -0.15
C GLN A 186 -2.39 -10.10 -1.40
N VAL A 187 -2.53 -8.78 -1.40
CA VAL A 187 -2.91 -7.99 -2.57
C VAL A 187 -1.76 -7.07 -2.97
N VAL A 188 -1.38 -7.09 -4.24
CA VAL A 188 -0.26 -6.29 -4.76
C VAL A 188 -0.70 -5.56 -6.02
N ARG A 189 -0.26 -4.31 -6.18
CA ARG A 189 -0.33 -3.55 -7.41
C ARG A 189 1.04 -3.04 -7.78
N THR A 190 1.45 -3.27 -9.01
CA THR A 190 2.67 -2.69 -9.57
C THR A 190 2.31 -1.72 -10.68
N TYR A 191 3.06 -0.63 -10.81
CA TYR A 191 3.02 0.26 -11.96
C TYR A 191 4.43 0.52 -12.45
N ASP A 192 4.63 0.30 -13.73
CA ASP A 192 5.90 0.56 -14.40
C ASP A 192 5.78 1.75 -15.36
N ALA A 193 6.52 2.82 -15.07
CA ALA A 193 6.51 4.04 -15.86
C ALA A 193 7.13 3.89 -17.26
N GLU A 194 8.02 2.93 -17.47
CA GLU A 194 8.65 2.69 -18.77
C GLU A 194 7.64 2.12 -19.77
N THR A 195 6.79 1.22 -19.29
CA THR A 195 5.74 0.58 -20.10
C THR A 195 4.39 1.24 -19.96
N SER A 196 4.20 2.05 -18.92
CA SER A 196 2.91 2.62 -18.49
C SER A 196 1.85 1.54 -18.21
N ILE A 197 2.29 0.40 -17.67
CA ILE A 197 1.43 -0.74 -17.36
C ILE A 197 1.29 -0.91 -15.86
N MET A 198 0.06 -1.10 -15.41
CA MET A 198 -0.24 -1.58 -14.07
C MET A 198 -0.63 -3.06 -14.12
N LYS A 199 -0.16 -3.83 -13.13
CA LYS A 199 -0.56 -5.21 -12.90
C LYS A 199 -1.11 -5.37 -11.50
N ILE A 200 -1.94 -6.39 -11.30
CA ILE A 200 -2.49 -6.76 -10.00
C ILE A 200 -2.15 -8.21 -9.71
N TYR A 201 -1.83 -8.49 -8.45
CA TYR A 201 -1.51 -9.84 -7.99
C TYR A 201 -2.29 -10.15 -6.73
N VAL A 202 -2.63 -11.41 -6.59
CA VAL A 202 -3.21 -12.01 -5.39
C VAL A 202 -2.37 -13.22 -5.01
N ASP A 203 -1.94 -13.26 -3.76
CA ASP A 203 -1.11 -14.37 -3.23
C ASP A 203 0.11 -14.68 -4.11
N GLY A 204 0.78 -13.63 -4.62
CA GLY A 204 1.99 -13.73 -5.44
C GLY A 204 1.76 -14.08 -6.91
N VAL A 205 0.52 -14.18 -7.38
CA VAL A 205 0.17 -14.55 -8.76
C VAL A 205 -0.61 -13.41 -9.43
N GLN A 206 -0.20 -13.02 -10.64
CA GLN A 206 -0.93 -12.01 -11.40
C GLN A 206 -2.38 -12.45 -11.68
N VAL A 207 -3.31 -11.53 -11.48
CA VAL A 207 -4.75 -11.72 -11.76
C VAL A 207 -5.21 -10.67 -12.76
N GLY A 208 -6.01 -11.10 -13.74
CA GLY A 208 -6.45 -10.24 -14.83
C GLY A 208 -5.37 -9.94 -15.86
N ALA A 209 -5.70 -9.09 -16.81
CA ALA A 209 -4.80 -8.62 -17.85
C ALA A 209 -3.99 -7.39 -17.39
N ASP A 210 -2.92 -7.09 -18.08
CA ASP A 210 -2.17 -5.84 -17.96
C ASP A 210 -3.10 -4.66 -18.23
N ILE A 211 -2.99 -3.60 -17.41
CA ILE A 211 -3.77 -2.37 -17.52
C ILE A 211 -2.88 -1.26 -18.06
N PRO A 212 -2.98 -0.92 -19.36
CA PRO A 212 -2.21 0.18 -19.91
C PRO A 212 -2.80 1.53 -19.50
N PHE A 213 -1.94 2.47 -19.14
CA PHE A 213 -2.30 3.87 -18.91
C PHE A 213 -1.79 4.76 -20.03
N THR A 214 -2.69 5.60 -20.55
CA THR A 214 -2.38 6.55 -21.61
C THR A 214 -2.90 7.93 -21.23
N PHE A 215 -2.23 8.97 -21.73
CA PHE A 215 -2.69 10.35 -21.57
C PHE A 215 -2.36 11.18 -22.81
N GLY A 216 -3.39 11.75 -23.43
CA GLY A 216 -3.25 12.49 -24.69
C GLY A 216 -3.05 11.59 -25.91
N THR A 217 -2.80 12.23 -27.05
CA THR A 217 -2.53 11.56 -28.32
C THR A 217 -1.36 12.23 -29.05
N ASP A 218 -0.67 11.48 -29.89
CA ASP A 218 0.32 12.01 -30.82
C ASP A 218 -0.33 12.75 -32.04
N ALA A 219 0.48 13.23 -32.95
CA ALA A 219 0.00 13.95 -34.13
C ALA A 219 -0.82 13.07 -35.11
N ASP A 220 -0.67 11.75 -35.00
CA ASP A 220 -1.40 10.76 -35.81
C ASP A 220 -2.66 10.24 -35.09
N GLY A 221 -2.92 10.73 -33.86
CA GLY A 221 -4.09 10.35 -33.05
C GLY A 221 -3.90 9.07 -32.22
N ASN A 222 -2.67 8.52 -32.13
CA ASN A 222 -2.41 7.37 -31.28
C ASN A 222 -2.29 7.81 -29.81
N ALA A 223 -2.82 7.01 -28.88
CA ALA A 223 -2.72 7.26 -27.46
C ALA A 223 -1.24 7.22 -27.00
N LEU A 224 -0.84 8.22 -26.24
CA LEU A 224 0.52 8.31 -25.69
C LEU A 224 0.58 7.57 -24.34
N PRO A 225 1.66 6.83 -24.04
CA PRO A 225 1.89 6.28 -22.72
C PRO A 225 1.91 7.37 -21.65
N LEU A 226 1.37 7.10 -20.46
CA LEU A 226 1.36 8.06 -19.35
C LEU A 226 2.76 8.39 -18.84
N GLY A 227 3.68 7.41 -18.82
CA GLY A 227 5.00 7.56 -18.21
C GLY A 227 4.95 7.54 -16.68
N ALA A 228 5.80 8.33 -16.04
CA ALA A 228 5.86 8.39 -14.58
C ALA A 228 4.55 8.94 -13.99
N MET A 229 4.02 8.26 -12.96
CA MET A 229 2.89 8.76 -12.17
C MET A 229 3.35 9.88 -11.24
N ASN A 230 3.01 11.11 -11.56
CA ASN A 230 3.28 12.25 -10.70
C ASN A 230 2.11 12.45 -9.72
N ILE A 231 2.13 11.74 -8.60
CA ILE A 231 1.07 11.74 -7.58
C ILE A 231 1.27 12.88 -6.57
N ALA A 232 2.52 13.21 -6.27
CA ALA A 232 2.87 14.16 -5.22
C ALA A 232 2.36 15.57 -5.48
N THR A 233 1.80 16.21 -4.45
CA THR A 233 1.43 17.63 -4.43
C THR A 233 1.97 18.30 -3.18
N GLU A 234 2.05 19.65 -3.17
CA GLU A 234 2.50 20.41 -2.01
C GLU A 234 1.53 20.32 -0.80
N THR A 235 0.30 19.91 -1.06
CA THR A 235 -0.79 19.91 -0.08
C THR A 235 -1.10 18.52 0.47
N MET A 236 -0.39 17.47 0.06
CA MET A 236 -0.49 16.15 0.68
C MET A 236 0.17 16.17 2.06
N ASP A 237 -0.59 15.91 3.10
CA ASP A 237 -0.12 15.96 4.48
C ASP A 237 -0.52 14.76 5.34
N ALA A 238 -1.34 13.84 4.81
CA ALA A 238 -1.80 12.68 5.56
C ALA A 238 -1.98 11.42 4.73
N LEU A 239 -1.63 10.29 5.38
CA LEU A 239 -1.89 8.93 4.94
C LEU A 239 -2.87 8.29 5.94
N PHE A 240 -3.86 7.58 5.42
CA PHE A 240 -4.88 6.89 6.20
C PHE A 240 -4.85 5.38 5.89
N ILE A 241 -4.96 4.57 6.93
CA ILE A 241 -5.14 3.12 6.83
C ILE A 241 -6.55 2.80 7.30
N GLY A 242 -7.30 2.07 6.49
CA GLY A 242 -8.66 1.66 6.81
C GLY A 242 -9.74 2.67 6.49
N ALA A 243 -9.41 3.82 5.87
CA ALA A 243 -10.38 4.85 5.51
C ALA A 243 -10.04 5.58 4.21
N TRP A 244 -11.05 6.18 3.59
CA TRP A 244 -10.89 7.19 2.55
C TRP A 244 -10.49 8.51 3.18
N SER A 245 -9.41 9.12 2.75
CA SER A 245 -8.90 10.37 3.32
C SER A 245 -9.90 11.53 3.21
N SER A 246 -10.77 11.52 2.22
CA SER A 246 -11.76 12.56 1.99
C SER A 246 -13.06 12.37 2.79
N TRP A 247 -13.24 11.23 3.43
CA TRP A 247 -14.51 10.85 4.07
C TRP A 247 -14.32 10.30 5.47
N VAL A 248 -13.23 10.66 6.09
CA VAL A 248 -13.02 10.46 7.51
C VAL A 248 -13.89 11.47 8.24
N GLY A 249 -14.74 11.00 9.13
CA GLY A 249 -15.81 11.75 9.77
C GLY A 249 -15.42 13.06 10.50
N PRO A 250 -16.23 13.57 11.41
CA PRO A 250 -16.08 14.89 12.03
C PRO A 250 -14.73 15.15 12.71
N ALA A 251 -13.99 14.10 13.04
CA ALA A 251 -12.66 14.21 13.65
C ALA A 251 -11.60 14.86 12.73
N GLU A 252 -11.81 14.85 11.41
CA GLU A 252 -10.88 15.39 10.40
C GLU A 252 -11.47 16.56 9.60
N GLY A 253 -12.68 16.98 9.93
CA GLY A 253 -13.44 17.98 9.19
C GLY A 253 -14.34 17.33 8.16
N ASP A 254 -15.58 17.83 8.07
CA ASP A 254 -16.59 17.38 7.13
C ASP A 254 -16.17 17.68 5.70
N LEU A 255 -15.50 16.74 5.07
CA LEU A 255 -15.42 16.73 3.63
C LEU A 255 -16.67 16.01 3.14
N ALA A 256 -17.63 16.78 2.61
CA ALA A 256 -18.89 16.27 2.12
C ALA A 256 -18.67 15.30 0.98
N GLY A 257 -18.91 14.03 1.19
CA GLY A 257 -18.83 12.98 0.18
C GLY A 257 -20.17 12.28 -0.01
N GLY A 258 -20.29 11.53 -1.07
CA GLY A 258 -21.50 10.74 -1.41
C GLY A 258 -21.63 9.43 -0.63
N ASP A 259 -22.14 8.39 -1.26
CA ASP A 259 -22.45 7.06 -0.69
C ASP A 259 -21.24 6.32 -0.09
N TRP A 260 -20.01 6.81 -0.31
CA TRP A 260 -18.76 6.27 0.22
C TRP A 260 -18.36 6.86 1.58
N GLN A 261 -19.07 7.90 2.02
CA GLN A 261 -18.90 8.46 3.37
C GLN A 261 -19.17 7.38 4.40
N SER A 262 -18.35 7.38 5.45
CA SER A 262 -18.49 6.41 6.54
C SER A 262 -18.36 4.95 6.10
N THR A 263 -17.55 4.69 5.06
CA THR A 263 -17.22 3.33 4.65
C THR A 263 -15.78 3.05 5.01
N TYR A 264 -15.58 2.35 6.12
CA TYR A 264 -14.27 2.00 6.66
C TYR A 264 -13.93 0.55 6.30
N PHE A 265 -12.63 0.26 6.18
CA PHE A 265 -12.18 -1.11 6.00
C PHE A 265 -12.55 -1.92 7.24
N ARG A 266 -13.27 -3.02 7.05
CA ARG A 266 -13.63 -3.96 8.09
C ARG A 266 -12.78 -5.22 7.95
N GLY A 267 -12.15 -5.64 9.05
CA GLY A 267 -11.19 -6.73 9.08
C GLY A 267 -9.79 -6.26 9.37
N SER A 268 -8.81 -7.04 8.96
CA SER A 268 -7.42 -6.87 9.34
C SER A 268 -6.54 -6.51 8.14
N ILE A 269 -5.55 -5.63 8.36
CA ILE A 269 -4.53 -5.20 7.41
C ILE A 269 -3.18 -5.42 8.07
N ASP A 270 -2.24 -6.01 7.32
CA ASP A 270 -0.91 -6.29 7.81
C ASP A 270 0.16 -6.12 6.73
N GLU A 271 1.42 -5.95 7.14
CA GLU A 271 2.59 -5.93 6.27
C GLU A 271 2.44 -5.00 5.05
N LEU A 272 1.90 -3.78 5.27
CA LEU A 272 1.69 -2.82 4.19
C LEU A 272 3.02 -2.22 3.74
N ARG A 273 3.31 -2.30 2.45
CA ARG A 273 4.55 -1.80 1.84
C ARG A 273 4.31 -0.96 0.60
N PHE A 274 5.19 0.03 0.41
CA PHE A 274 5.40 0.69 -0.88
C PHE A 274 6.86 0.59 -1.29
N TYR A 275 7.08 0.25 -2.56
CA TYR A 275 8.39 0.29 -3.21
C TYR A 275 8.36 1.36 -4.30
N LYS A 276 9.48 2.04 -4.53
CA LYS A 276 9.63 3.12 -5.55
C LYS A 276 9.86 2.61 -6.98
N ARG A 277 9.63 1.34 -7.24
CA ARG A 277 9.64 0.71 -8.57
C ARG A 277 8.57 -0.36 -8.69
N ALA A 278 8.27 -0.75 -9.92
CA ALA A 278 7.53 -1.97 -10.18
C ALA A 278 8.38 -3.19 -9.82
N LEU A 279 7.88 -4.06 -8.96
CA LEU A 279 8.43 -5.40 -8.78
C LEU A 279 8.06 -6.26 -9.99
N THR A 280 8.97 -7.16 -10.39
CA THR A 280 8.69 -8.16 -11.42
C THR A 280 7.74 -9.23 -10.90
N ASP A 281 7.19 -10.04 -11.82
CA ASP A 281 6.29 -11.15 -11.46
C ASP A 281 7.00 -12.14 -10.50
N GLU A 282 8.29 -12.39 -10.73
CA GLU A 282 9.12 -13.27 -9.88
C GLU A 282 9.37 -12.66 -8.50
N GLU A 283 9.62 -11.35 -8.43
CA GLU A 283 9.82 -10.64 -7.16
C GLU A 283 8.54 -10.58 -6.34
N VAL A 284 7.38 -10.36 -6.95
CA VAL A 284 6.09 -10.42 -6.26
C VAL A 284 5.83 -11.83 -5.72
N ALA A 285 6.09 -12.86 -6.51
CA ALA A 285 5.97 -14.24 -6.05
C ALA A 285 6.99 -14.57 -4.94
N GLN A 286 8.21 -14.02 -4.99
CA GLN A 286 9.21 -14.17 -3.94
C GLN A 286 8.79 -13.47 -2.66
N LEU A 287 8.31 -12.22 -2.74
CA LEU A 287 7.79 -11.48 -1.58
C LEU A 287 6.72 -12.27 -0.84
N ASN A 288 5.75 -12.80 -1.59
CA ASN A 288 4.70 -13.65 -1.01
C ASN A 288 5.26 -14.89 -0.30
N ARG A 289 6.23 -15.59 -0.91
CA ARG A 289 6.86 -16.78 -0.30
C ARG A 289 7.62 -16.43 0.97
N GLU A 290 8.43 -15.36 0.97
CA GLU A 290 9.22 -14.95 2.13
C GLU A 290 8.32 -14.57 3.32
N GLU A 291 7.26 -13.80 3.09
CA GLU A 291 6.30 -13.43 4.13
C GLU A 291 5.55 -14.65 4.68
N ARG A 292 5.18 -15.62 3.83
CA ARG A 292 4.57 -16.87 4.29
C ARG A 292 5.51 -17.72 5.12
N LEU A 293 6.80 -17.73 4.81
CA LEU A 293 7.79 -18.46 5.61
C LEU A 293 7.96 -17.83 6.99
N ILE A 294 8.02 -16.49 7.07
CA ILE A 294 8.09 -15.76 8.35
C ILE A 294 6.84 -16.05 9.20
N ASN A 295 5.66 -16.13 8.61
CA ASN A 295 4.41 -16.45 9.34
C ASN A 295 4.40 -17.85 9.95
N LEU A 296 5.23 -18.78 9.50
CA LEU A 296 5.30 -20.15 10.01
C LEU A 296 6.20 -20.30 11.25
N GLU A 297 6.99 -19.28 11.60
CA GLU A 297 7.88 -19.24 12.78
C GLU A 297 7.14 -18.75 14.02
#